data_528a477f555cac2149745eefbbde516a
#
_entry.id   528a477f555cac2149745eefbbde516a
#
_cell.length_a   1.000
_cell.length_b   1.000
_cell.length_c   1.000
_cell.angle_alpha   90.00
_cell.angle_beta   90.00
_cell.angle_gamma   90.00
#
_symmetry.space_group_name_H-M   'P 1'
#
loop_
_entity.id
_entity.type
_entity.pdbx_description
1 polymer ?
#
loop_
_entity_poly.entity_id
_entity_poly.type
_entity_poly.pdbx_seq_one_letter_code
_entity_poly.pdbx_strand_id
1 'polypeptide(L)'
;GIGSTGNQLTVATYNVLNLDPVVENVANVDDMDAGEVDDDAGDGRFAAIANQIVTALATPDIVGLQEVQDNSGAEINDGVVSASDTLGALVQAIVDAGGPTYTAIEVAPAVAETNGGQPGGNIRQAFLYNAARVTLVAGTAGTGNDSTLPQNDAGVVGLSFNPGLIEPGNTAFAGARKPLAAAFDFNGQRIVVVNNHFSSKGGSTPINGAIQPFVNGSEGERRAQTAIVNQFVDDALAIDANANVVVLGDMNEFTFEEPLQILAGADDSSNVLSDLFDVTGLDQLERYTFIFNGNSPAPDPLSVPAAPATPSPAGALSPPHPHSPNRPVPHSPHRPLTSGYELP
;
A
#
# COMPACT_ATOMS: atom_id res chain seq x y z
N GLY A 1 -17.33 -4.68 1.93
CA GLY A 1 -16.85 -3.52 1.17
C GLY A 1 -17.96 -2.58 0.81
N ILE A 2 -17.60 -1.36 0.47
CA ILE A 2 -18.54 -0.36 -0.04
C ILE A 2 -18.55 -0.51 -1.54
N GLY A 3 -19.70 -0.86 -2.11
CA GLY A 3 -19.87 -0.88 -3.57
C GLY A 3 -19.73 0.53 -4.14
N SER A 4 -18.96 0.69 -5.20
CA SER A 4 -18.80 1.97 -5.89
C SER A 4 -20.14 2.44 -6.46
N THR A 5 -20.46 3.71 -6.24
CA THR A 5 -21.58 4.40 -6.93
C THR A 5 -21.03 5.34 -8.00
N GLY A 6 -21.88 5.83 -8.91
CA GLY A 6 -21.42 6.70 -9.99
C GLY A 6 -20.63 7.94 -9.52
N ASN A 7 -20.91 8.44 -8.32
CA ASN A 7 -20.33 9.67 -7.77
C ASN A 7 -19.33 9.43 -6.64
N GLN A 8 -19.09 8.17 -6.25
CA GLN A 8 -18.13 7.83 -5.20
C GLN A 8 -16.91 7.14 -5.79
N LEU A 9 -15.72 7.64 -5.47
CA LEU A 9 -14.45 6.96 -5.65
C LEU A 9 -14.24 6.00 -4.50
N THR A 10 -13.87 4.77 -4.81
CA THR A 10 -13.50 3.77 -3.79
C THR A 10 -12.01 3.43 -3.91
N VAL A 11 -11.30 3.52 -2.79
CA VAL A 11 -9.87 3.24 -2.70
C VAL A 11 -9.63 2.18 -1.63
N ALA A 12 -8.75 1.24 -1.90
CA ALA A 12 -8.36 0.20 -0.95
C ALA A 12 -6.85 0.09 -0.82
N THR A 13 -6.39 -0.45 0.30
CA THR A 13 -5.02 -0.90 0.51
C THR A 13 -5.00 -2.38 0.85
N TYR A 14 -4.02 -3.12 0.34
CA TYR A 14 -3.91 -4.55 0.57
C TYR A 14 -2.45 -5.02 0.45
N ASN A 15 -1.86 -5.42 1.58
CA ASN A 15 -0.59 -6.13 1.58
C ASN A 15 -0.83 -7.58 1.17
N VAL A 16 -0.23 -8.00 0.04
CA VAL A 16 -0.44 -9.33 -0.56
C VAL A 16 0.57 -10.39 -0.09
N LEU A 17 1.46 -10.03 0.84
CA LEU A 17 2.39 -10.92 1.53
C LEU A 17 3.31 -11.68 0.55
N ASN A 18 4.25 -10.98 -0.07
CA ASN A 18 5.28 -11.54 -0.96
C ASN A 18 4.69 -12.38 -2.12
N LEU A 19 3.62 -11.87 -2.75
CA LEU A 19 2.93 -12.57 -3.84
C LEU A 19 3.80 -12.64 -5.09
N ASP A 20 3.97 -13.85 -5.65
CA ASP A 20 4.66 -14.12 -6.91
C ASP A 20 4.01 -15.24 -7.75
N PRO A 21 4.36 -15.39 -9.06
CA PRO A 21 3.67 -16.31 -9.95
C PRO A 21 4.37 -17.66 -10.13
N VAL A 22 5.50 -17.91 -9.45
CA VAL A 22 6.35 -19.08 -9.70
C VAL A 22 6.51 -19.94 -8.44
N VAL A 23 7.12 -21.09 -8.60
CA VAL A 23 7.69 -21.89 -7.48
C VAL A 23 9.19 -21.72 -7.56
N GLU A 24 9.79 -21.11 -6.58
CA GLU A 24 11.20 -20.78 -6.62
C GLU A 24 12.08 -22.00 -6.44
N ASN A 25 13.26 -21.93 -7.02
CA ASN A 25 14.29 -22.91 -6.75
C ASN A 25 15.04 -22.55 -5.45
N VAL A 26 14.82 -23.34 -4.38
CA VAL A 26 15.44 -23.16 -3.07
C VAL A 26 16.98 -22.99 -3.13
N ALA A 27 17.64 -23.49 -4.17
CA ALA A 27 19.07 -23.32 -4.34
C ALA A 27 19.49 -21.90 -4.79
N ASN A 28 18.53 -21.11 -5.25
CA ASN A 28 18.71 -19.75 -5.74
C ASN A 28 18.16 -18.70 -4.77
N VAL A 29 17.61 -19.11 -3.64
CA VAL A 29 17.03 -18.23 -2.61
C VAL A 29 18.05 -18.04 -1.49
N ASP A 30 18.10 -16.85 -0.88
CA ASP A 30 18.93 -16.60 0.29
C ASP A 30 18.50 -17.50 1.46
N ASP A 31 19.46 -17.95 2.28
CA ASP A 31 19.18 -18.80 3.46
C ASP A 31 18.14 -18.18 4.43
N MET A 32 18.07 -16.84 4.48
CA MET A 32 17.08 -16.14 5.31
C MET A 32 15.67 -16.19 4.70
N ASP A 33 15.57 -16.33 3.39
CA ASP A 33 14.32 -16.34 2.63
C ASP A 33 13.88 -17.76 2.24
N ALA A 34 14.58 -18.81 2.67
CA ALA A 34 14.26 -20.20 2.34
C ALA A 34 12.85 -20.64 2.82
N GLY A 35 12.23 -19.89 3.73
CA GLY A 35 10.86 -20.09 4.17
C GLY A 35 9.80 -19.50 3.26
N GLU A 36 10.22 -18.70 2.27
CA GLU A 36 9.35 -18.04 1.29
C GLU A 36 9.27 -18.80 -0.04
N VAL A 37 9.94 -19.95 -0.14
CA VAL A 37 9.78 -20.85 -1.28
C VAL A 37 8.43 -21.53 -1.16
N ASP A 38 7.48 -21.13 -2.00
CA ASP A 38 6.11 -21.64 -1.97
C ASP A 38 5.51 -21.77 -3.38
N ASP A 39 4.24 -21.98 -3.50
CA ASP A 39 3.51 -22.13 -4.78
C ASP A 39 2.21 -21.32 -4.71
N ASP A 40 2.34 -19.99 -4.74
CA ASP A 40 1.20 -19.09 -4.65
C ASP A 40 0.11 -19.35 -5.69
N ALA A 41 0.53 -19.74 -6.88
CA ALA A 41 -0.38 -20.10 -7.96
C ALA A 41 -1.07 -21.46 -7.70
N GLY A 42 -0.31 -22.50 -7.34
CA GLY A 42 -0.83 -23.85 -7.10
C GLY A 42 -1.64 -23.96 -5.81
N ASP A 43 -1.25 -23.21 -4.78
CA ASP A 43 -1.96 -23.20 -3.49
C ASP A 43 -3.24 -22.33 -3.52
N GLY A 44 -3.50 -21.62 -4.63
CA GLY A 44 -4.72 -20.86 -4.84
C GLY A 44 -4.71 -19.47 -4.17
N ARG A 45 -3.55 -18.94 -3.84
CA ARG A 45 -3.41 -17.65 -3.17
C ARG A 45 -3.89 -16.49 -4.04
N PHE A 46 -3.55 -16.49 -5.33
CA PHE A 46 -4.09 -15.52 -6.30
C PHE A 46 -5.63 -15.52 -6.30
N ALA A 47 -6.25 -16.68 -6.33
CA ALA A 47 -7.71 -16.82 -6.30
C ALA A 47 -8.30 -16.33 -4.98
N ALA A 48 -7.63 -16.57 -3.86
CA ALA A 48 -8.07 -16.10 -2.53
C ALA A 48 -8.01 -14.57 -2.43
N ILE A 49 -6.92 -13.94 -2.85
CA ILE A 49 -6.75 -12.48 -2.90
C ILE A 49 -7.80 -11.87 -3.84
N ALA A 50 -7.96 -12.43 -5.04
CA ALA A 50 -8.95 -11.99 -6.01
C ALA A 50 -10.37 -12.03 -5.45
N ASN A 51 -10.75 -13.12 -4.77
CA ASN A 51 -12.05 -13.23 -4.10
C ASN A 51 -12.24 -12.15 -3.02
N GLN A 52 -11.20 -11.80 -2.26
CA GLN A 52 -11.30 -10.72 -1.28
C GLN A 52 -11.49 -9.36 -1.96
N ILE A 53 -10.76 -9.08 -3.03
CA ILE A 53 -10.93 -7.84 -3.81
C ILE A 53 -12.35 -7.75 -4.37
N VAL A 54 -12.90 -8.85 -4.91
CA VAL A 54 -14.22 -8.85 -5.54
C VAL A 54 -15.35 -8.81 -4.51
N THR A 55 -15.28 -9.68 -3.49
CA THR A 55 -16.41 -9.86 -2.57
C THR A 55 -16.32 -8.99 -1.32
N ALA A 56 -15.16 -8.97 -0.68
CA ALA A 56 -14.97 -8.29 0.59
C ALA A 56 -14.72 -6.78 0.41
N LEU A 57 -13.91 -6.39 -0.56
CA LEU A 57 -13.66 -4.99 -0.90
C LEU A 57 -14.70 -4.41 -1.88
N ALA A 58 -15.50 -5.26 -2.52
CA ALA A 58 -16.53 -4.89 -3.49
C ALA A 58 -15.98 -4.15 -4.73
N THR A 59 -14.87 -4.63 -5.27
CA THR A 59 -14.21 -4.13 -6.50
C THR A 59 -13.89 -2.62 -6.43
N PRO A 60 -12.95 -2.18 -5.58
CA PRO A 60 -12.59 -0.76 -5.47
C PRO A 60 -12.11 -0.19 -6.79
N ASP A 61 -12.26 1.11 -6.97
CA ASP A 61 -11.79 1.82 -8.17
C ASP A 61 -10.25 1.83 -8.25
N ILE A 62 -9.58 1.95 -7.09
CA ILE A 62 -8.12 1.92 -6.96
C ILE A 62 -7.76 0.99 -5.79
N VAL A 63 -6.79 0.10 -5.98
CA VAL A 63 -6.21 -0.74 -4.94
C VAL A 63 -4.70 -0.50 -4.87
N GLY A 64 -4.20 -0.03 -3.75
CA GLY A 64 -2.76 0.00 -3.45
C GLY A 64 -2.33 -1.35 -2.91
N LEU A 65 -1.40 -2.00 -3.60
CA LEU A 65 -0.82 -3.28 -3.20
C LEU A 65 0.55 -3.06 -2.56
N GLN A 66 0.88 -3.83 -1.53
CA GLN A 66 2.20 -3.93 -0.93
C GLN A 66 2.67 -5.38 -0.98
N GLU A 67 3.99 -5.59 -0.94
CA GLU A 67 4.64 -6.89 -1.03
C GLU A 67 4.32 -7.67 -2.31
N VAL A 68 4.28 -6.96 -3.44
CA VAL A 68 4.29 -7.57 -4.75
C VAL A 68 5.72 -7.96 -5.08
N GLN A 69 5.99 -9.23 -5.33
CA GLN A 69 7.28 -9.70 -5.81
C GLN A 69 7.43 -9.55 -7.33
N ASP A 70 8.64 -9.67 -7.81
CA ASP A 70 8.89 -9.75 -9.24
C ASP A 70 8.51 -11.12 -9.83
N ASN A 71 8.81 -11.29 -11.12
CA ASN A 71 8.37 -12.48 -11.86
C ASN A 71 9.13 -13.76 -11.51
N SER A 72 10.20 -13.68 -10.72
CA SER A 72 11.01 -14.82 -10.26
C SER A 72 10.85 -15.13 -8.77
N GLY A 73 9.99 -14.38 -8.08
CA GLY A 73 9.78 -14.59 -6.65
C GLY A 73 11.04 -14.29 -5.84
N ALA A 74 11.33 -15.10 -4.83
CA ALA A 74 12.45 -14.91 -3.90
C ALA A 74 13.84 -15.22 -4.50
N GLU A 75 13.96 -15.59 -5.78
CA GLU A 75 15.26 -15.95 -6.38
C GLU A 75 16.20 -14.74 -6.46
N ILE A 76 17.49 -14.95 -6.13
CA ILE A 76 18.53 -13.91 -6.10
C ILE A 76 19.51 -14.05 -7.27
N ASN A 77 20.19 -12.95 -7.62
CA ASN A 77 21.23 -12.90 -8.66
C ASN A 77 20.75 -13.29 -10.07
N ASP A 78 19.47 -13.21 -10.34
CA ASP A 78 18.88 -13.54 -11.66
C ASP A 78 18.70 -12.31 -12.56
N GLY A 79 18.77 -11.11 -11.97
CA GLY A 79 18.60 -9.83 -12.67
C GLY A 79 17.15 -9.51 -13.05
N VAL A 80 16.17 -10.27 -12.57
CA VAL A 80 14.75 -10.00 -12.76
C VAL A 80 14.33 -8.88 -11.80
N VAL A 81 13.62 -7.88 -12.31
CA VAL A 81 13.08 -6.77 -11.50
C VAL A 81 11.63 -6.42 -11.88
N SER A 82 11.09 -7.01 -12.94
CA SER A 82 9.72 -6.75 -13.40
C SER A 82 8.74 -7.61 -12.62
N ALA A 83 7.62 -7.02 -12.20
CA ALA A 83 6.48 -7.72 -11.59
C ALA A 83 5.30 -7.88 -12.56
N SER A 84 5.54 -7.77 -13.86
CA SER A 84 4.48 -7.80 -14.87
C SER A 84 3.66 -9.10 -14.86
N ASP A 85 4.31 -10.24 -14.64
CA ASP A 85 3.66 -11.55 -14.64
C ASP A 85 2.89 -11.77 -13.34
N THR A 86 3.46 -11.36 -12.19
CA THR A 86 2.78 -11.35 -10.90
C THR A 86 1.50 -10.54 -10.93
N LEU A 87 1.59 -9.29 -11.41
CA LEU A 87 0.44 -8.40 -11.51
C LEU A 87 -0.55 -8.88 -12.56
N GLY A 88 -0.06 -9.41 -13.69
CA GLY A 88 -0.90 -9.99 -14.73
C GLY A 88 -1.71 -11.19 -14.24
N ALA A 89 -1.08 -12.10 -13.48
CA ALA A 89 -1.73 -13.24 -12.86
C ALA A 89 -2.81 -12.81 -11.86
N LEU A 90 -2.53 -11.79 -11.04
CA LEU A 90 -3.52 -11.25 -10.09
C LEU A 90 -4.72 -10.62 -10.82
N VAL A 91 -4.47 -9.81 -11.85
CA VAL A 91 -5.56 -9.20 -12.66
C VAL A 91 -6.42 -10.29 -13.29
N GLN A 92 -5.80 -11.35 -13.84
CA GLN A 92 -6.56 -12.48 -14.42
C GLN A 92 -7.38 -13.21 -13.34
N ALA A 93 -6.82 -13.47 -12.18
CA ALA A 93 -7.55 -14.09 -11.07
C ALA A 93 -8.76 -13.25 -10.62
N ILE A 94 -8.65 -11.92 -10.62
CA ILE A 94 -9.77 -11.01 -10.32
C ILE A 94 -10.87 -11.14 -11.37
N VAL A 95 -10.52 -11.20 -12.66
CA VAL A 95 -11.48 -11.43 -13.76
C VAL A 95 -12.16 -12.79 -13.60
N ASP A 96 -11.42 -13.83 -13.29
CA ASP A 96 -11.94 -15.18 -13.09
C ASP A 96 -12.87 -15.26 -11.87
N ALA A 97 -12.66 -14.42 -10.85
CA ALA A 97 -13.54 -14.25 -9.71
C ALA A 97 -14.79 -13.40 -10.00
N GLY A 98 -14.95 -12.90 -11.24
CA GLY A 98 -16.08 -12.07 -11.67
C GLY A 98 -15.90 -10.58 -11.41
N GLY A 99 -14.69 -10.13 -11.12
CA GLY A 99 -14.33 -8.71 -10.96
C GLY A 99 -14.06 -8.01 -12.30
N PRO A 100 -13.82 -6.70 -12.27
CA PRO A 100 -13.43 -5.94 -13.47
C PRO A 100 -12.00 -6.26 -13.91
N THR A 101 -11.69 -5.99 -15.17
CA THR A 101 -10.31 -6.00 -15.65
C THR A 101 -9.60 -4.74 -15.14
N TYR A 102 -8.77 -4.88 -14.13
CA TYR A 102 -7.93 -3.79 -13.64
C TYR A 102 -6.74 -3.55 -14.57
N THR A 103 -6.26 -2.31 -14.58
CA THR A 103 -4.93 -1.97 -15.11
C THR A 103 -3.96 -1.92 -13.94
N ALA A 104 -2.85 -2.64 -14.05
CA ALA A 104 -1.79 -2.62 -13.06
C ALA A 104 -0.71 -1.59 -13.44
N ILE A 105 -0.18 -0.88 -12.45
CA ILE A 105 0.97 0.01 -12.60
C ILE A 105 1.93 -0.19 -11.43
N GLU A 106 3.23 -0.16 -11.74
CA GLU A 106 4.33 -0.21 -10.79
C GLU A 106 5.50 0.64 -11.28
N VAL A 107 6.50 0.82 -10.43
CA VAL A 107 7.84 1.28 -10.81
C VAL A 107 8.84 0.28 -10.26
N ALA A 108 9.47 -0.48 -11.16
CA ALA A 108 10.47 -1.48 -10.78
C ALA A 108 11.71 -0.83 -10.16
N PRO A 109 12.40 -1.48 -9.19
CA PRO A 109 13.67 -0.99 -8.68
C PRO A 109 14.71 -0.87 -9.79
N ALA A 110 15.58 0.12 -9.70
CA ALA A 110 16.64 0.34 -10.69
C ALA A 110 17.75 -0.72 -10.64
N VAL A 111 17.92 -1.32 -9.46
CA VAL A 111 18.91 -2.37 -9.20
C VAL A 111 18.21 -3.47 -8.42
N ALA A 112 18.38 -4.70 -8.85
CA ALA A 112 17.83 -5.86 -8.15
C ALA A 112 18.37 -5.96 -6.71
N GLU A 113 17.58 -6.55 -5.82
CA GLU A 113 17.94 -6.87 -4.43
C GLU A 113 18.23 -5.63 -3.55
N THR A 114 17.75 -4.44 -3.95
CA THR A 114 17.96 -3.19 -3.20
C THR A 114 16.78 -2.73 -2.37
N ASN A 115 15.61 -3.35 -2.57
CA ASN A 115 14.44 -3.14 -1.72
C ASN A 115 14.50 -4.11 -0.54
N GLY A 116 14.33 -3.64 0.67
CA GLY A 116 14.37 -4.51 1.85
C GLY A 116 13.12 -5.40 1.95
N GLY A 117 13.04 -6.14 3.05
CA GLY A 117 12.01 -7.15 3.28
C GLY A 117 12.43 -8.48 2.72
N GLN A 118 12.12 -8.79 1.48
CA GLN A 118 12.60 -9.93 0.74
C GLN A 118 13.42 -9.44 -0.48
N PRO A 119 14.74 -9.34 -0.36
CA PRO A 119 15.56 -8.71 -1.39
C PRO A 119 15.49 -9.41 -2.76
N GLY A 120 15.51 -10.74 -2.80
CA GLY A 120 15.39 -11.51 -4.03
C GLY A 120 14.10 -11.21 -4.79
N GLY A 121 12.98 -11.09 -4.08
CA GLY A 121 11.68 -10.76 -4.67
C GLY A 121 11.53 -9.33 -5.13
N ASN A 122 12.50 -8.46 -4.86
CA ASN A 122 12.44 -7.04 -5.23
C ASN A 122 11.11 -6.40 -4.84
N ILE A 123 10.60 -6.74 -3.64
CA ILE A 123 9.24 -6.41 -3.21
C ILE A 123 8.97 -4.91 -3.29
N ARG A 124 7.77 -4.58 -3.76
CA ARG A 124 7.37 -3.22 -4.08
C ARG A 124 5.90 -2.95 -3.84
N GLN A 125 5.55 -1.68 -3.99
CA GLN A 125 4.18 -1.23 -4.09
C GLN A 125 3.75 -1.22 -5.56
N ALA A 126 2.46 -1.49 -5.78
CA ALA A 126 1.81 -1.35 -7.07
C ALA A 126 0.40 -0.77 -6.91
N PHE A 127 -0.21 -0.32 -7.98
CA PHE A 127 -1.64 -0.02 -8.02
C PHE A 127 -2.34 -0.90 -9.03
N LEU A 128 -3.55 -1.34 -8.66
CA LEU A 128 -4.57 -1.77 -9.60
C LEU A 128 -5.62 -0.67 -9.68
N TYR A 129 -6.02 -0.27 -10.89
CA TYR A 129 -7.11 0.69 -11.06
C TYR A 129 -8.10 0.25 -12.14
N ASN A 130 -9.38 0.52 -11.91
CA ASN A 130 -10.45 0.24 -12.86
C ASN A 130 -10.52 1.34 -13.91
N ALA A 131 -9.92 1.11 -15.08
CA ALA A 131 -9.85 2.08 -16.17
C ALA A 131 -11.22 2.48 -16.77
N ALA A 132 -12.29 1.75 -16.46
CA ALA A 132 -13.65 2.14 -16.82
C ALA A 132 -14.22 3.24 -15.90
N ARG A 133 -13.57 3.51 -14.77
CA ARG A 133 -14.04 4.45 -13.76
C ARG A 133 -13.06 5.57 -13.46
N VAL A 134 -11.78 5.28 -13.41
CA VAL A 134 -10.73 6.26 -13.15
C VAL A 134 -9.73 6.28 -14.30
N THR A 135 -9.16 7.42 -14.58
CA THR A 135 -8.15 7.59 -15.62
C THR A 135 -6.81 7.93 -14.97
N LEU A 136 -5.77 7.15 -15.27
CA LEU A 136 -4.42 7.55 -14.91
C LEU A 136 -4.07 8.83 -15.69
N VAL A 137 -3.65 9.87 -14.98
CA VAL A 137 -3.27 11.14 -15.61
C VAL A 137 -2.09 10.90 -16.54
N ALA A 138 -2.20 11.41 -17.76
CA ALA A 138 -1.12 11.28 -18.74
C ALA A 138 0.18 11.93 -18.24
N GLY A 139 1.27 11.20 -18.36
CA GLY A 139 2.59 11.65 -17.91
C GLY A 139 3.66 10.64 -18.30
N THR A 140 4.92 10.97 -18.07
CA THR A 140 6.03 10.03 -18.20
C THR A 140 6.13 9.22 -16.90
N ALA A 141 6.12 7.90 -16.99
CA ALA A 141 6.40 7.05 -15.86
C ALA A 141 7.87 7.24 -15.41
N GLY A 142 8.07 7.32 -14.10
CA GLY A 142 9.42 7.33 -13.52
C GLY A 142 10.09 5.96 -13.62
N THR A 143 11.39 5.94 -13.48
CA THR A 143 12.20 4.74 -13.26
C THR A 143 12.51 4.59 -11.78
N GLY A 144 13.14 3.46 -11.40
CA GLY A 144 13.58 3.23 -10.02
C GLY A 144 14.58 4.25 -9.45
N ASN A 145 15.13 5.13 -10.30
CA ASN A 145 16.03 6.21 -9.89
C ASN A 145 15.40 7.60 -9.93
N ASP A 146 14.23 7.74 -10.55
CA ASP A 146 13.60 9.04 -10.74
C ASP A 146 12.71 9.38 -9.54
N SER A 147 12.92 10.57 -8.96
CA SER A 147 12.07 11.10 -7.90
C SER A 147 10.90 11.87 -8.51
N THR A 148 9.67 11.44 -8.18
CA THR A 148 8.49 12.23 -8.52
C THR A 148 8.24 13.31 -7.49
N LEU A 149 7.79 14.47 -7.98
CA LEU A 149 7.45 15.64 -7.17
C LEU A 149 6.06 16.15 -7.56
N PRO A 150 5.28 16.69 -6.62
CA PRO A 150 4.09 17.45 -6.95
C PRO A 150 4.45 18.64 -7.86
N GLN A 151 3.64 18.88 -8.88
CA GLN A 151 3.80 20.01 -9.77
C GLN A 151 2.46 20.65 -10.09
N ASN A 152 2.49 21.96 -10.39
CA ASN A 152 1.29 22.69 -10.77
C ASN A 152 0.89 22.34 -12.21
N ASP A 153 -0.27 21.72 -12.38
CA ASP A 153 -0.88 21.40 -13.66
C ASP A 153 -2.16 22.21 -13.82
N ALA A 154 -2.02 23.44 -14.32
CA ALA A 154 -3.13 24.36 -14.53
C ALA A 154 -4.00 24.64 -13.27
N GLY A 155 -3.39 24.66 -12.10
CA GLY A 155 -4.07 24.95 -10.83
C GLY A 155 -4.46 23.73 -10.02
N VAL A 156 -4.25 22.52 -10.54
CA VAL A 156 -4.42 21.27 -9.81
C VAL A 156 -3.07 20.56 -9.63
N VAL A 157 -2.99 19.62 -8.70
CA VAL A 157 -1.75 18.89 -8.45
C VAL A 157 -1.54 17.83 -9.52
N GLY A 158 -0.45 17.95 -10.28
CA GLY A 158 0.13 16.91 -11.12
C GLY A 158 1.37 16.30 -10.50
N LEU A 159 1.99 15.34 -11.18
CA LEU A 159 3.25 14.71 -10.79
C LEU A 159 4.29 14.86 -11.90
N SER A 160 5.55 15.09 -11.52
CA SER A 160 6.66 15.20 -12.47
C SER A 160 6.92 13.88 -13.21
N PHE A 161 6.68 12.75 -12.54
CA PHE A 161 6.61 11.41 -13.11
C PHE A 161 5.31 10.75 -12.62
N ASN A 162 4.54 10.17 -13.54
CA ASN A 162 3.26 9.55 -13.20
C ASN A 162 3.06 8.20 -13.93
N PRO A 163 3.13 7.03 -13.22
CA PRO A 163 3.48 6.90 -11.79
C PRO A 163 4.96 7.19 -11.52
N GLY A 164 5.30 7.46 -10.26
CA GLY A 164 6.69 7.72 -9.87
C GLY A 164 6.98 7.41 -8.39
N LEU A 165 8.25 7.21 -8.08
CA LEU A 165 8.70 6.96 -6.71
C LEU A 165 9.02 8.28 -5.99
N ILE A 166 8.74 8.36 -4.68
CA ILE A 166 9.08 9.51 -3.85
C ILE A 166 10.48 9.27 -3.30
N GLU A 167 11.41 10.14 -3.67
CA GLU A 167 12.81 10.15 -3.20
C GLU A 167 13.49 8.77 -3.14
N PRO A 168 13.48 7.95 -4.21
CA PRO A 168 14.00 6.58 -4.15
C PRO A 168 15.47 6.50 -3.77
N GLY A 169 16.27 7.54 -3.98
CA GLY A 169 17.67 7.64 -3.60
C GLY A 169 17.93 8.14 -2.18
N ASN A 170 16.89 8.49 -1.41
CA ASN A 170 17.06 8.98 -0.05
C ASN A 170 17.50 7.84 0.88
N THR A 171 18.44 8.13 1.78
CA THR A 171 18.99 7.16 2.72
C THR A 171 17.95 6.56 3.68
N ALA A 172 16.85 7.26 3.94
CA ALA A 172 15.73 6.73 4.71
C ALA A 172 15.08 5.49 4.05
N PHE A 173 15.24 5.35 2.73
CA PHE A 173 14.74 4.19 1.98
C PHE A 173 15.86 3.22 1.53
N ALA A 174 17.08 3.36 2.05
CA ALA A 174 18.15 2.39 1.77
C ALA A 174 17.78 1.02 2.35
N GLY A 175 17.77 -0.02 1.51
CA GLY A 175 17.32 -1.36 1.93
C GLY A 175 15.85 -1.40 2.38
N ALA A 176 15.01 -0.48 1.90
CA ALA A 176 13.58 -0.46 2.17
C ALA A 176 12.79 -0.21 0.86
N ARG A 177 11.48 -0.47 0.91
CA ARG A 177 10.56 -0.20 -0.20
C ARG A 177 10.38 1.30 -0.36
N LYS A 178 10.23 1.76 -1.61
CA LYS A 178 10.12 3.18 -1.96
C LYS A 178 8.65 3.55 -2.14
N PRO A 179 8.14 4.65 -1.55
CA PRO A 179 6.76 5.06 -1.75
C PRO A 179 6.44 5.30 -3.23
N LEU A 180 5.30 4.80 -3.68
CA LEU A 180 4.80 4.94 -5.05
C LEU A 180 3.67 5.95 -5.08
N ALA A 181 3.80 7.01 -5.89
CA ALA A 181 2.76 7.99 -6.11
C ALA A 181 2.18 7.88 -7.52
N ALA A 182 0.86 8.06 -7.62
CA ALA A 182 0.18 8.17 -8.90
C ALA A 182 -0.97 9.18 -8.83
N ALA A 183 -1.15 9.94 -9.91
CA ALA A 183 -2.25 10.89 -10.08
C ALA A 183 -3.31 10.29 -11.00
N PHE A 184 -4.56 10.35 -10.58
CA PHE A 184 -5.72 9.87 -11.31
C PHE A 184 -6.78 10.97 -11.46
N ASP A 185 -7.62 10.86 -12.47
CA ASP A 185 -8.82 11.68 -12.64
C ASP A 185 -10.07 10.81 -12.48
N PHE A 186 -11.01 11.29 -11.66
CA PHE A 186 -12.32 10.69 -11.44
C PHE A 186 -13.40 11.77 -11.47
N ASN A 187 -14.39 11.63 -12.35
CA ASN A 187 -15.48 12.61 -12.52
C ASN A 187 -15.01 14.08 -12.66
N GLY A 188 -13.85 14.28 -13.31
CA GLY A 188 -13.27 15.62 -13.50
C GLY A 188 -12.49 16.15 -12.29
N GLN A 189 -12.34 15.38 -11.23
CA GLN A 189 -11.52 15.71 -10.06
C GLN A 189 -10.19 14.96 -10.10
N ARG A 190 -9.10 15.67 -9.78
CA ARG A 190 -7.77 15.12 -9.64
C ARG A 190 -7.59 14.51 -8.25
N ILE A 191 -7.02 13.30 -8.20
CA ILE A 191 -6.65 12.61 -6.95
C ILE A 191 -5.19 12.16 -7.06
N VAL A 192 -4.39 12.45 -6.06
CA VAL A 192 -3.04 11.90 -5.91
C VAL A 192 -3.09 10.81 -4.85
N VAL A 193 -2.64 9.61 -5.20
CA VAL A 193 -2.58 8.48 -4.27
C VAL A 193 -1.12 8.12 -4.01
N VAL A 194 -0.74 8.03 -2.74
CA VAL A 194 0.60 7.64 -2.29
C VAL A 194 0.51 6.30 -1.57
N ASN A 195 1.15 5.28 -2.13
CA ASN A 195 1.18 3.92 -1.62
C ASN A 195 2.52 3.65 -0.93
N ASN A 196 2.47 3.28 0.34
CA ASN A 196 3.64 3.13 1.19
C ASN A 196 3.79 1.68 1.69
N HIS A 197 5.02 1.31 2.00
CA HIS A 197 5.34 0.15 2.81
C HIS A 197 6.62 0.48 3.59
N PHE A 198 6.47 0.97 4.80
CA PHE A 198 7.58 1.42 5.62
C PHE A 198 8.38 0.26 6.24
N SER A 199 9.51 0.58 6.85
CA SER A 199 10.38 -0.40 7.50
C SER A 199 9.64 -1.19 8.57
N SER A 200 9.78 -2.50 8.54
CA SER A 200 9.08 -3.41 9.46
C SER A 200 9.52 -3.21 10.92
N LYS A 201 8.71 -3.71 11.84
CA LYS A 201 8.99 -3.67 13.30
C LYS A 201 9.95 -4.78 13.75
N GLY A 202 10.83 -5.26 12.87
CA GLY A 202 11.82 -6.27 13.20
C GLY A 202 12.66 -5.89 14.44
N GLY A 203 12.84 -6.84 15.35
CA GLY A 203 13.56 -6.59 16.61
C GLY A 203 12.75 -5.88 17.70
N SER A 204 11.47 -5.62 17.48
CA SER A 204 10.58 -5.06 18.52
C SER A 204 10.35 -6.02 19.67
N THR A 205 10.14 -5.47 20.87
CA THR A 205 9.63 -6.26 22.00
C THR A 205 8.10 -6.14 22.09
N PRO A 206 7.41 -7.11 22.71
CA PRO A 206 5.96 -7.02 22.85
C PRO A 206 5.56 -5.76 23.63
N ILE A 207 4.56 -5.04 23.14
CA ILE A 207 4.08 -3.77 23.72
C ILE A 207 3.66 -3.91 25.19
N ASN A 208 3.10 -5.05 25.56
CA ASN A 208 2.71 -5.41 26.93
C ASN A 208 3.71 -6.38 27.58
N GLY A 209 4.95 -6.46 27.07
CA GLY A 209 5.99 -7.34 27.59
C GLY A 209 6.64 -6.83 28.88
N ALA A 210 7.54 -7.64 29.41
CA ALA A 210 8.28 -7.31 30.65
C ALA A 210 9.30 -6.17 30.45
N ILE A 211 9.72 -5.90 29.20
CA ILE A 211 10.62 -4.79 28.88
C ILE A 211 9.77 -3.55 28.66
N GLN A 212 9.97 -2.53 29.50
CA GLN A 212 9.28 -1.26 29.43
C GLN A 212 10.26 -0.09 29.60
N PRO A 213 10.18 0.97 28.76
CA PRO A 213 9.31 1.04 27.56
C PRO A 213 9.64 -0.07 26.56
N PHE A 214 8.65 -0.51 25.78
CA PHE A 214 8.90 -1.51 24.78
C PHE A 214 9.88 -0.98 23.70
N VAL A 215 10.66 -1.86 23.09
CA VAL A 215 11.52 -1.51 21.97
C VAL A 215 10.68 -1.50 20.71
N ASN A 216 10.62 -0.36 20.01
CA ASN A 216 9.99 -0.20 18.73
C ASN A 216 11.06 -0.31 17.62
N GLY A 217 11.28 -1.53 17.09
CA GLY A 217 12.30 -1.78 16.08
C GLY A 217 12.10 -0.90 14.85
N SER A 218 13.19 -0.41 14.25
CA SER A 218 13.21 0.47 13.07
C SER A 218 12.36 1.75 13.18
N GLU A 219 12.01 2.19 14.38
CA GLU A 219 11.20 3.41 14.57
C GLU A 219 11.87 4.64 13.97
N GLY A 220 13.18 4.80 14.15
CA GLY A 220 13.95 5.92 13.60
C GLY A 220 13.90 5.97 12.06
N GLU A 221 13.91 4.82 11.40
CA GLU A 221 13.76 4.71 9.95
C GLU A 221 12.34 5.12 9.53
N ARG A 222 11.31 4.60 10.20
CA ARG A 222 9.92 4.97 9.90
C ARG A 222 9.66 6.45 10.12
N ARG A 223 10.23 7.07 11.17
CA ARG A 223 10.14 8.53 11.38
C ARG A 223 10.72 9.33 10.19
N ALA A 224 11.87 8.90 9.68
CA ALA A 224 12.47 9.55 8.52
C ALA A 224 11.64 9.32 7.24
N GLN A 225 11.11 8.11 7.05
CA GLN A 225 10.27 7.76 5.91
C GLN A 225 8.95 8.53 5.92
N THR A 226 8.29 8.61 7.07
CA THR A 226 7.03 9.35 7.22
C THR A 226 7.19 10.85 7.03
N ALA A 227 8.31 11.44 7.49
CA ALA A 227 8.61 12.85 7.29
C ALA A 227 8.76 13.20 5.80
N ILE A 228 9.37 12.32 5.00
CA ILE A 228 9.50 12.51 3.55
C ILE A 228 8.13 12.48 2.86
N VAL A 229 7.28 11.53 3.23
CA VAL A 229 5.93 11.42 2.65
C VAL A 229 5.05 12.60 3.10
N ASN A 230 5.16 13.04 4.36
CA ASN A 230 4.47 14.23 4.84
C ASN A 230 4.90 15.47 4.05
N GLN A 231 6.21 15.69 3.83
CA GLN A 231 6.70 16.80 3.01
C GLN A 231 6.15 16.76 1.57
N PHE A 232 6.06 15.57 0.97
CA PHE A 232 5.44 15.42 -0.36
C PHE A 232 3.96 15.86 -0.36
N VAL A 233 3.22 15.54 0.69
CA VAL A 233 1.83 15.99 0.86
C VAL A 233 1.76 17.49 1.04
N ASP A 234 2.63 18.07 1.86
CA ASP A 234 2.73 19.52 2.07
C ASP A 234 3.01 20.28 0.76
N ASP A 235 3.95 19.76 -0.05
CA ASP A 235 4.26 20.33 -1.36
C ASP A 235 3.04 20.26 -2.31
N ALA A 236 2.26 19.18 -2.25
CA ALA A 236 1.03 19.07 -3.02
C ALA A 236 -0.03 20.10 -2.55
N LEU A 237 -0.25 20.22 -1.25
CA LEU A 237 -1.20 21.16 -0.66
C LEU A 237 -0.76 22.62 -0.79
N ALA A 238 0.53 22.88 -0.93
CA ALA A 238 1.05 24.22 -1.26
C ALA A 238 0.70 24.66 -2.70
N ILE A 239 0.51 23.70 -3.61
CA ILE A 239 0.03 23.96 -4.98
C ILE A 239 -1.47 24.21 -4.99
N ASP A 240 -2.23 23.36 -4.34
CA ASP A 240 -3.67 23.43 -4.19
C ASP A 240 -4.07 23.00 -2.79
N ALA A 241 -4.45 23.95 -1.95
CA ALA A 241 -4.87 23.69 -0.57
C ALA A 241 -6.11 22.77 -0.45
N ASN A 242 -6.80 22.55 -1.57
CA ASN A 242 -7.97 21.67 -1.66
C ASN A 242 -7.66 20.38 -2.44
N ALA A 243 -6.38 20.06 -2.67
CA ALA A 243 -6.00 18.85 -3.41
C ALA A 243 -6.54 17.59 -2.71
N ASN A 244 -7.08 16.68 -3.51
CA ASN A 244 -7.43 15.36 -3.01
C ASN A 244 -6.16 14.49 -2.98
N VAL A 245 -5.62 14.27 -1.80
CA VAL A 245 -4.46 13.41 -1.58
C VAL A 245 -4.89 12.25 -0.70
N VAL A 246 -4.54 11.04 -1.09
CA VAL A 246 -4.79 9.81 -0.30
C VAL A 246 -3.46 9.16 -0.01
N VAL A 247 -3.13 9.00 1.26
CA VAL A 247 -1.94 8.28 1.71
C VAL A 247 -2.39 6.94 2.29
N LEU A 248 -1.90 5.86 1.72
CA LEU A 248 -2.28 4.50 2.08
C LEU A 248 -1.07 3.56 2.10
N GLY A 249 -1.25 2.37 2.62
CA GLY A 249 -0.25 1.31 2.59
C GLY A 249 -0.04 0.63 3.94
N ASP A 250 0.98 -0.23 3.99
CA ASP A 250 1.47 -0.83 5.23
C ASP A 250 2.49 0.11 5.89
N MET A 251 2.06 0.83 6.90
CA MET A 251 2.91 1.78 7.61
C MET A 251 3.80 1.10 8.66
N ASN A 252 3.57 -0.18 8.93
CA ASN A 252 4.29 -0.95 9.95
C ASN A 252 4.35 -0.25 11.32
N GLU A 253 3.32 0.57 11.65
CA GLU A 253 3.33 1.33 12.89
C GLU A 253 1.93 1.46 13.49
N PHE A 254 1.87 1.71 14.78
CA PHE A 254 0.62 2.01 15.47
C PHE A 254 0.25 3.48 15.29
N THR A 255 -1.05 3.76 15.18
CA THR A 255 -1.58 5.11 14.94
C THR A 255 -1.21 6.11 16.04
N PHE A 256 -0.92 5.65 17.25
CA PHE A 256 -0.54 6.49 18.39
C PHE A 256 0.98 6.72 18.51
N GLU A 257 1.80 6.06 17.66
CA GLU A 257 3.26 6.21 17.69
C GLU A 257 3.72 7.41 16.86
N GLU A 258 4.89 7.94 17.23
CA GLU A 258 5.44 9.16 16.66
C GLU A 258 5.56 9.15 15.13
N PRO A 259 5.97 8.06 14.44
CA PRO A 259 6.05 8.07 12.99
C PRO A 259 4.72 8.42 12.32
N LEU A 260 3.57 7.91 12.80
CA LEU A 260 2.28 8.23 12.21
C LEU A 260 1.77 9.63 12.62
N GLN A 261 2.21 10.16 13.75
CA GLN A 261 1.96 11.55 14.12
C GLN A 261 2.71 12.51 13.19
N ILE A 262 3.96 12.20 12.84
CA ILE A 262 4.74 12.93 11.83
C ILE A 262 4.04 12.87 10.48
N LEU A 263 3.62 11.67 10.03
CA LEU A 263 2.90 11.52 8.77
C LEU A 263 1.62 12.37 8.74
N ALA A 264 0.92 12.43 9.86
CA ALA A 264 -0.30 13.21 10.00
C ALA A 264 -0.05 14.74 10.11
N GLY A 265 1.19 15.21 10.20
CA GLY A 265 1.52 16.62 10.38
C GLY A 265 1.15 17.17 11.76
N ALA A 266 1.06 16.29 12.77
CA ALA A 266 0.64 16.70 14.13
C ALA A 266 1.72 17.44 14.92
N ASP A 267 2.98 17.33 14.52
CA ASP A 267 4.15 17.91 15.17
C ASP A 267 4.44 19.35 14.73
N ASP A 268 4.07 19.74 13.52
CA ASP A 268 4.32 21.08 12.97
C ASP A 268 3.06 21.90 12.68
N SER A 269 1.88 21.32 12.78
CA SER A 269 0.56 21.93 12.54
C SER A 269 0.38 22.56 11.14
N SER A 270 1.18 22.14 10.15
CA SER A 270 1.13 22.74 8.81
C SER A 270 -0.01 22.17 7.98
N ASN A 271 -0.13 20.87 7.82
CA ASN A 271 -1.21 20.24 7.05
C ASN A 271 -1.57 18.88 7.70
N VAL A 272 -2.74 18.81 8.31
CA VAL A 272 -3.18 17.65 9.05
C VAL A 272 -3.82 16.64 8.12
N LEU A 273 -3.21 15.45 7.98
CA LEU A 273 -3.88 14.27 7.44
C LEU A 273 -4.77 13.66 8.51
N SER A 274 -6.00 13.36 8.15
CA SER A 274 -6.95 12.66 9.03
C SER A 274 -6.90 11.16 8.77
N ASP A 275 -6.74 10.38 9.83
CA ASP A 275 -6.93 8.93 9.75
C ASP A 275 -8.42 8.63 9.51
N LEU A 276 -8.71 7.80 8.52
CA LEU A 276 -10.07 7.43 8.18
C LEU A 276 -10.78 6.63 9.27
N PHE A 277 -10.07 5.94 10.13
CA PHE A 277 -10.66 5.33 11.31
C PHE A 277 -11.30 6.37 12.22
N ASP A 278 -10.68 7.55 12.35
CA ASP A 278 -11.22 8.64 13.16
C ASP A 278 -12.39 9.33 12.46
N VAL A 279 -12.26 9.56 11.16
CA VAL A 279 -13.29 10.26 10.37
C VAL A 279 -14.56 9.44 10.23
N THR A 280 -14.46 8.11 10.08
CA THR A 280 -15.62 7.22 9.92
C THR A 280 -16.32 6.88 11.22
N GLY A 281 -15.75 7.25 12.37
CA GLY A 281 -16.30 6.94 13.68
C GLY A 281 -16.37 5.44 14.00
N LEU A 282 -15.51 4.64 13.36
CA LEU A 282 -15.44 3.21 13.59
C LEU A 282 -15.13 2.91 15.06
N ASP A 283 -15.79 1.90 15.65
CA ASP A 283 -15.50 1.48 17.02
C ASP A 283 -14.04 1.06 17.16
N GLN A 284 -13.39 1.42 18.27
CA GLN A 284 -11.97 1.13 18.50
C GLN A 284 -11.64 -0.36 18.38
N LEU A 285 -12.56 -1.25 18.74
CA LEU A 285 -12.39 -2.69 18.64
C LEU A 285 -12.42 -3.20 17.19
N GLU A 286 -12.96 -2.41 16.29
CA GLU A 286 -13.00 -2.71 14.84
C GLU A 286 -11.82 -2.10 14.06
N ARG A 287 -11.02 -1.24 14.69
CA ARG A 287 -9.90 -0.52 14.08
C ARG A 287 -8.65 -1.38 14.07
N TYR A 288 -8.63 -2.43 13.26
CA TYR A 288 -7.42 -3.23 13.05
C TYR A 288 -7.34 -3.76 11.63
N THR A 289 -6.14 -3.83 11.09
CA THR A 289 -5.87 -4.30 9.71
C THR A 289 -5.00 -5.56 9.72
N PHE A 290 -4.39 -5.89 10.86
CA PHE A 290 -3.46 -7.01 11.00
C PHE A 290 -3.73 -7.80 12.29
N ILE A 291 -3.45 -9.11 12.29
CA ILE A 291 -3.49 -9.94 13.50
C ILE A 291 -2.16 -10.67 13.63
N PHE A 292 -1.40 -10.35 14.67
CA PHE A 292 -0.13 -10.99 14.97
C PHE A 292 -0.07 -11.48 16.43
N ASN A 293 0.20 -12.77 16.60
CA ASN A 293 0.26 -13.40 17.95
C ASN A 293 -0.95 -13.06 18.85
N GLY A 294 -2.16 -12.98 18.28
CA GLY A 294 -3.39 -12.67 19.02
C GLY A 294 -3.60 -11.18 19.32
N ASN A 295 -2.71 -10.30 18.90
CA ASN A 295 -2.90 -8.84 18.93
C ASN A 295 -3.42 -8.35 17.60
N SER A 296 -4.24 -7.32 17.62
CA SER A 296 -4.91 -6.76 16.43
C SER A 296 -4.50 -5.30 16.23
N PRO A 297 -3.27 -5.02 15.72
CA PRO A 297 -2.86 -3.66 15.38
C PRO A 297 -3.51 -3.17 14.08
N ALA A 298 -3.42 -1.87 13.80
CA ALA A 298 -3.83 -1.22 12.56
C ALA A 298 -2.59 -0.63 11.85
N PRO A 299 -1.70 -1.45 11.25
CA PRO A 299 -0.51 -0.97 10.58
C PRO A 299 -0.76 -0.38 9.19
N ASP A 300 -1.97 -0.57 8.62
CA ASP A 300 -2.33 -0.17 7.25
C ASP A 300 -3.38 0.96 7.24
N PRO A 301 -3.10 2.15 7.84
CA PRO A 301 -4.06 3.24 7.83
C PRO A 301 -4.25 3.82 6.43
N LEU A 302 -5.39 4.46 6.26
CA LEU A 302 -5.73 5.26 5.10
C LEU A 302 -5.93 6.70 5.60
N SER A 303 -5.20 7.66 5.07
CA SER A 303 -5.20 9.04 5.55
C SER A 303 -5.49 10.02 4.43
N VAL A 304 -6.25 11.07 4.74
CA VAL A 304 -6.67 12.14 3.81
C VAL A 304 -6.50 13.49 4.47
N PRO A 305 -6.29 14.58 3.70
CA PRO A 305 -6.27 15.93 4.25
C PRO A 305 -7.57 16.27 4.99
N ALA A 306 -7.46 17.08 6.05
CA ALA A 306 -8.57 17.44 6.94
C ALA A 306 -9.65 18.32 6.29
N ALA A 307 -9.46 18.84 5.07
CA ALA A 307 -10.42 19.65 4.31
C ALA A 307 -10.19 19.50 2.80
N PRO A 308 -11.18 19.57 1.93
CA PRO A 308 -12.64 19.63 2.12
C PRO A 308 -13.41 18.44 1.54
N ALA A 309 -12.77 17.30 1.33
CA ALA A 309 -13.54 16.10 0.96
C ALA A 309 -14.36 15.67 2.18
N THR A 310 -15.67 15.68 2.07
CA THR A 310 -16.52 15.02 3.06
C THR A 310 -16.37 13.52 2.84
N PRO A 311 -15.62 12.79 3.68
CA PRO A 311 -15.59 11.35 3.58
C PRO A 311 -17.03 10.85 3.73
N SER A 312 -17.48 10.05 2.80
CA SER A 312 -18.71 9.30 3.05
C SER A 312 -18.46 8.41 4.27
N PRO A 313 -19.35 8.38 5.28
CA PRO A 313 -19.12 7.70 6.55
C PRO A 313 -19.11 6.17 6.44
N ALA A 314 -18.61 5.63 5.37
CA ALA A 314 -18.61 4.22 5.07
C ALA A 314 -17.17 3.70 4.84
N GLY A 315 -16.35 3.70 5.90
CA GLY A 315 -15.20 2.81 5.98
C GLY A 315 -15.70 1.39 6.26
N ALA A 316 -15.37 0.42 5.41
CA ALA A 316 -15.68 -0.96 5.66
C ALA A 316 -14.38 -1.77 5.78
N LEU A 317 -14.14 -2.34 6.95
CA LEU A 317 -13.14 -3.37 7.14
C LEU A 317 -13.75 -4.71 6.73
N SER A 318 -13.03 -5.45 5.89
CA SER A 318 -13.42 -6.83 5.62
C SER A 318 -13.16 -7.69 6.86
N PRO A 319 -14.10 -8.53 7.30
CA PRO A 319 -13.86 -9.43 8.42
C PRO A 319 -12.73 -10.40 8.06
N PRO A 320 -11.84 -10.74 9.01
CA PRO A 320 -10.90 -11.82 8.80
C PRO A 320 -11.68 -13.09 8.50
N HIS A 321 -11.24 -13.88 7.52
CA HIS A 321 -11.83 -15.20 7.36
C HIS A 321 -11.62 -16.02 8.64
N PRO A 322 -12.65 -16.71 9.17
CA PRO A 322 -12.45 -17.60 10.28
C PRO A 322 -11.45 -18.67 9.83
N HIS A 323 -10.34 -18.80 10.56
CA HIS A 323 -9.43 -19.90 10.39
C HIS A 323 -10.21 -21.21 10.47
N SER A 324 -10.30 -21.93 9.37
CA SER A 324 -10.69 -23.33 9.42
C SER A 324 -9.52 -24.09 10.05
N PRO A 325 -9.69 -24.79 11.18
CA PRO A 325 -8.60 -25.36 11.94
C PRO A 325 -7.84 -26.51 11.25
N ASN A 326 -8.12 -26.82 10.00
CA ASN A 326 -7.62 -28.00 9.31
C ASN A 326 -7.08 -27.81 7.89
N ARG A 327 -6.75 -26.60 7.47
CA ARG A 327 -5.96 -26.37 6.25
C ARG A 327 -5.07 -25.14 6.41
N PRO A 328 -3.75 -25.25 6.26
CA PRO A 328 -2.89 -24.10 6.05
C PRO A 328 -3.09 -23.64 4.59
N VAL A 329 -3.99 -22.70 4.36
CA VAL A 329 -3.93 -21.86 3.16
C VAL A 329 -3.23 -20.60 3.64
N PRO A 330 -2.07 -20.23 3.10
CA PRO A 330 -1.41 -18.99 3.44
C PRO A 330 -2.25 -17.84 2.90
N HIS A 331 -3.10 -17.28 3.75
CA HIS A 331 -3.78 -16.03 3.48
C HIS A 331 -2.91 -14.92 4.07
N SER A 332 -2.77 -13.80 3.36
CA SER A 332 -2.16 -12.62 3.97
C SER A 332 -2.78 -12.37 5.35
N PRO A 333 -1.98 -12.17 6.41
CA PRO A 333 -2.49 -11.83 7.72
C PRO A 333 -3.11 -10.43 7.76
N HIS A 334 -2.91 -9.64 6.70
CA HIS A 334 -3.47 -8.31 6.57
C HIS A 334 -4.95 -8.34 6.17
N ARG A 335 -5.71 -7.45 6.78
CA ARG A 335 -7.10 -7.18 6.39
C ARG A 335 -7.08 -6.05 5.37
N PRO A 336 -7.58 -6.26 4.16
CA PRO A 336 -7.69 -5.18 3.21
C PRO A 336 -8.71 -4.14 3.70
N LEU A 337 -8.37 -2.88 3.55
CA LEU A 337 -9.20 -1.73 3.92
C LEU A 337 -9.72 -1.06 2.66
N THR A 338 -11.01 -0.74 2.64
CA THR A 338 -11.64 0.04 1.56
C THR A 338 -12.32 1.27 2.14
N SER A 339 -12.18 2.40 1.47
CA SER A 339 -12.94 3.62 1.73
C SER A 339 -13.59 4.15 0.48
N GLY A 340 -14.78 4.72 0.63
CA GLY A 340 -15.45 5.49 -0.40
C GLY A 340 -15.34 6.98 -0.12
N TYR A 341 -15.10 7.78 -1.17
CA TYR A 341 -15.02 9.22 -1.11
C TYR A 341 -16.09 9.83 -2.01
N GLU A 342 -16.85 10.79 -1.47
CA GLU A 342 -17.58 11.75 -2.30
C GLU A 342 -16.62 12.91 -2.53
N LEU A 343 -16.21 13.09 -3.77
CA LEU A 343 -15.46 14.25 -4.19
C LEU A 343 -16.44 15.43 -4.38
N PRO A 344 -16.05 16.63 -3.98
CA PRO A 344 -16.90 17.82 -4.06
C PRO A 344 -17.30 18.20 -5.47
#